data_869975f621ecf8c0ae664b469c3cbec8
#
_entry.id   869975f621ecf8c0ae664b469c3cbec8
#
_cell.length_a   1.000
_cell.length_b   1.000
_cell.length_c   1.000
_cell.angle_alpha   90.00
_cell.angle_beta   90.00
_cell.angle_gamma   90.00
#
_symmetry.space_group_name_H-M   'P 1'
#
loop_
_entity.id
_entity.type
_entity.pdbx_description
1 polymer ?
#
loop_
_entity_poly.entity_id
_entity_poly.type
_entity_poly.pdbx_seq_one_letter_code
_entity_poly.pdbx_strand_id
1 'polypeptide(L)'
;YSLTVSGLDMGYGERCGRGSEPRITPLQLKVVNRIMPDTTVRTQAWQRYGACSPLSSSNYFRQITNYAGALKLPNELNTGNSYTVLKSRFIGQMTSLNSGMTPASIDLICQPGTRQMILTDVHVCYEGSEFGNCPNVVDNCGSKFVISGGK
;
A
#
# COMPACT_ATOMS: atom_id res chain seq x y z
N TYR A 1 5.78 -13.86 6.82
CA TYR A 1 4.86 -12.74 6.84
C TYR A 1 5.18 -11.81 5.68
N SER A 2 4.24 -11.52 4.86
CA SER A 2 4.44 -10.64 3.72
C SER A 2 3.64 -9.34 3.89
N LEU A 3 4.04 -8.31 3.17
CA LEU A 3 3.30 -7.07 3.14
C LEU A 3 1.92 -7.29 2.52
N THR A 4 0.93 -6.59 3.07
CA THR A 4 -0.43 -6.62 2.56
C THR A 4 -0.82 -5.23 2.06
N VAL A 5 -1.78 -5.19 1.14
CA VAL A 5 -2.32 -3.92 0.64
C VAL A 5 -3.44 -3.47 1.57
N SER A 6 -3.50 -2.18 1.88
CA SER A 6 -4.56 -1.61 2.73
C SER A 6 -5.63 -0.87 1.96
N GLY A 7 -5.39 -0.50 0.71
CA GLY A 7 -6.39 0.18 -0.11
C GLY A 7 -5.78 0.92 -1.29
N LEU A 8 -6.63 1.53 -2.08
CA LEU A 8 -6.26 2.35 -3.23
C LEU A 8 -7.10 3.62 -3.23
N ASP A 9 -6.44 4.76 -3.02
CA ASP A 9 -7.08 6.07 -3.11
C ASP A 9 -6.95 6.56 -4.55
N MET A 10 -8.08 6.68 -5.23
CA MET A 10 -8.14 7.09 -6.64
C MET A 10 -8.42 8.59 -6.82
N GLY A 11 -8.45 9.36 -5.73
CA GLY A 11 -8.63 10.81 -5.80
C GLY A 11 -10.07 11.30 -5.93
N TYR A 12 -11.06 10.44 -5.77
CA TYR A 12 -12.48 10.83 -5.87
C TYR A 12 -13.10 11.27 -4.56
N GLY A 13 -12.32 11.37 -3.50
CA GLY A 13 -12.81 11.70 -2.16
C GLY A 13 -12.68 10.53 -1.20
N GLU A 14 -13.19 10.69 0.00
CA GLU A 14 -13.10 9.68 1.04
C GLU A 14 -14.44 9.43 1.73
N ARG A 15 -14.62 8.20 2.21
CA ARG A 15 -15.71 7.80 3.10
C ARG A 15 -17.12 7.89 2.47
N CYS A 16 -17.21 7.65 1.17
CA CYS A 16 -18.48 7.68 0.44
C CYS A 16 -19.35 6.44 0.65
N GLY A 17 -18.72 5.33 1.03
CA GLY A 17 -19.39 4.04 1.12
C GLY A 17 -19.80 3.62 2.53
N ARG A 18 -20.06 4.56 3.42
CA ARG A 18 -20.44 4.27 4.79
C ARG A 18 -21.63 3.29 4.84
N GLY A 19 -21.42 2.18 5.54
CA GLY A 19 -22.43 1.15 5.66
C GLY A 19 -22.59 0.23 4.46
N SER A 20 -21.87 0.48 3.35
CA SER A 20 -21.91 -0.41 2.20
C SER A 20 -20.82 -1.48 2.30
N GLU A 21 -21.12 -2.67 1.76
CA GLU A 21 -20.15 -3.75 1.70
C GLU A 21 -19.75 -4.02 0.25
N PRO A 22 -18.47 -4.34 0.00
CA PRO A 22 -18.03 -4.67 -1.35
C PRO A 22 -18.55 -6.04 -1.76
N ARG A 23 -18.93 -6.16 -3.03
CA ARG A 23 -19.32 -7.43 -3.62
C ARG A 23 -18.15 -7.97 -4.42
N ILE A 24 -17.58 -9.08 -3.94
CA ILE A 24 -16.44 -9.73 -4.57
C ILE A 24 -16.85 -11.16 -4.89
N THR A 25 -16.66 -11.57 -6.15
CA THR A 25 -16.99 -12.94 -6.55
C THR A 25 -16.04 -13.94 -5.89
N PRO A 26 -16.43 -15.22 -5.72
CA PRO A 26 -15.54 -16.22 -5.12
C PRO A 26 -14.22 -16.39 -5.87
N LEU A 27 -14.22 -16.30 -7.20
CA LEU A 27 -13.00 -16.40 -8.00
C LEU A 27 -12.08 -15.21 -7.76
N GLN A 28 -12.64 -14.01 -7.74
CA GLN A 28 -11.88 -12.79 -7.48
C GLN A 28 -11.33 -12.79 -6.07
N LEU A 29 -12.11 -13.29 -5.10
CA LEU A 29 -11.71 -13.32 -3.70
C LEU A 29 -10.43 -14.14 -3.50
N LYS A 30 -10.21 -15.20 -4.27
CA LYS A 30 -8.97 -15.98 -4.20
C LYS A 30 -7.74 -15.13 -4.50
N VAL A 31 -7.85 -14.23 -5.46
CA VAL A 31 -6.75 -13.32 -5.83
C VAL A 31 -6.60 -12.21 -4.79
N VAL A 32 -7.70 -11.61 -4.39
CA VAL A 32 -7.71 -10.50 -3.43
C VAL A 32 -7.17 -10.95 -2.07
N ASN A 33 -7.51 -12.15 -1.61
CA ASN A 33 -7.04 -12.69 -0.35
C ASN A 33 -5.52 -12.81 -0.24
N ARG A 34 -4.82 -12.92 -1.37
CA ARG A 34 -3.35 -12.99 -1.36
C ARG A 34 -2.72 -11.67 -0.93
N ILE A 35 -3.36 -10.55 -1.23
CA ILE A 35 -2.83 -9.22 -0.97
C ILE A 35 -3.59 -8.47 0.12
N MET A 36 -4.87 -8.81 0.32
CA MET A 36 -5.75 -8.20 1.32
C MET A 36 -6.52 -9.30 2.06
N PRO A 37 -5.85 -10.08 2.91
CA PRO A 37 -6.51 -11.23 3.55
C PRO A 37 -7.54 -10.85 4.63
N ASP A 38 -7.45 -9.66 5.18
CA ASP A 38 -8.33 -9.21 6.26
C ASP A 38 -9.62 -8.61 5.67
N THR A 39 -10.75 -9.23 6.00
CA THR A 39 -12.08 -8.77 5.54
C THR A 39 -12.37 -7.34 5.98
N THR A 40 -11.96 -6.97 7.19
CA THR A 40 -12.17 -5.61 7.70
C THR A 40 -11.40 -4.59 6.86
N VAL A 41 -10.16 -4.90 6.52
CA VAL A 41 -9.34 -4.02 5.67
C VAL A 41 -9.95 -3.86 4.29
N ARG A 42 -10.44 -4.95 3.68
CA ARG A 42 -11.11 -4.88 2.38
C ARG A 42 -12.36 -3.99 2.43
N THR A 43 -13.19 -4.20 3.44
CA THR A 43 -14.41 -3.42 3.61
C THR A 43 -14.09 -1.93 3.83
N GLN A 44 -13.11 -1.63 4.64
CA GLN A 44 -12.69 -0.25 4.90
C GLN A 44 -12.13 0.42 3.64
N ALA A 45 -11.33 -0.31 2.85
CA ALA A 45 -10.80 0.21 1.60
C ALA A 45 -11.91 0.60 0.63
N TRP A 46 -12.92 -0.25 0.49
CA TRP A 46 -14.08 0.05 -0.34
C TRP A 46 -14.87 1.24 0.19
N GLN A 47 -15.20 1.25 1.46
CA GLN A 47 -16.00 2.32 2.07
C GLN A 47 -15.27 3.66 2.05
N ARG A 48 -13.96 3.63 2.25
CA ARG A 48 -13.16 4.84 2.31
C ARG A 48 -12.85 5.43 0.93
N TYR A 49 -12.51 4.58 -0.03
CA TYR A 49 -12.00 5.04 -1.33
C TYR A 49 -12.79 4.52 -2.53
N GLY A 50 -13.04 3.22 -2.56
CA GLY A 50 -13.62 2.58 -3.74
C GLY A 50 -15.02 3.09 -4.06
N ALA A 51 -15.85 3.23 -3.04
CA ALA A 51 -17.23 3.71 -3.20
C ALA A 51 -17.31 5.17 -3.65
N CYS A 52 -16.25 5.94 -3.47
CA CYS A 52 -16.16 7.31 -3.98
C CYS A 52 -15.87 7.38 -5.47
N SER A 53 -15.28 6.31 -6.01
CA SER A 53 -14.93 6.24 -7.43
C SER A 53 -16.14 5.81 -8.26
N PRO A 54 -16.09 5.98 -9.60
CA PRO A 54 -17.15 5.48 -10.48
C PRO A 54 -17.11 3.97 -10.70
N LEU A 55 -16.17 3.25 -10.04
CA LEU A 55 -16.00 1.82 -10.24
C LEU A 55 -16.96 1.01 -9.38
N SER A 56 -17.37 -0.16 -9.89
CA SER A 56 -17.97 -1.20 -9.07
C SER A 56 -16.94 -1.75 -8.09
N SER A 57 -17.39 -2.43 -7.04
CA SER A 57 -16.45 -3.05 -6.10
C SER A 57 -15.55 -4.08 -6.80
N SER A 58 -16.09 -4.85 -7.74
CA SER A 58 -15.30 -5.79 -8.53
C SER A 58 -14.18 -5.11 -9.29
N ASN A 59 -14.48 -4.00 -9.98
CA ASN A 59 -13.47 -3.26 -10.74
C ASN A 59 -12.47 -2.54 -9.83
N TYR A 60 -12.92 -2.04 -8.69
CA TYR A 60 -12.03 -1.43 -7.70
C TYR A 60 -10.97 -2.41 -7.23
N PHE A 61 -11.37 -3.60 -6.80
CA PHE A 61 -10.42 -4.62 -6.33
C PHE A 61 -9.56 -5.18 -7.46
N ARG A 62 -10.07 -5.18 -8.70
CA ARG A 62 -9.24 -5.54 -9.87
C ARG A 62 -8.11 -4.54 -10.07
N GLN A 63 -8.39 -3.25 -9.91
CA GLN A 63 -7.34 -2.23 -9.98
C GLN A 63 -6.29 -2.44 -8.90
N ILE A 64 -6.71 -2.73 -7.67
CA ILE A 64 -5.78 -3.02 -6.58
C ILE A 64 -4.89 -4.20 -6.92
N THR A 65 -5.45 -5.31 -7.40
CA THR A 65 -4.65 -6.49 -7.74
C THR A 65 -3.71 -6.23 -8.90
N ASN A 66 -4.10 -5.42 -9.86
CA ASN A 66 -3.23 -5.05 -10.99
C ASN A 66 -2.04 -4.22 -10.53
N TYR A 67 -2.26 -3.19 -9.72
CA TYR A 67 -1.16 -2.37 -9.19
C TYR A 67 -0.25 -3.19 -8.28
N ALA A 68 -0.82 -3.97 -7.38
CA ALA A 68 -0.04 -4.79 -6.45
C ALA A 68 0.78 -5.85 -7.18
N GLY A 69 0.21 -6.46 -8.23
CA GLY A 69 0.90 -7.47 -9.01
C GLY A 69 2.05 -6.94 -9.83
N ALA A 70 1.99 -5.68 -10.23
CA ALA A 70 3.06 -5.03 -11.00
C ALA A 70 4.16 -4.42 -10.13
N LEU A 71 3.87 -4.14 -8.86
CA LEU A 71 4.82 -3.52 -7.94
C LEU A 71 5.83 -4.56 -7.45
N LYS A 72 7.12 -4.23 -7.54
CA LYS A 72 8.21 -5.08 -7.05
C LYS A 72 8.71 -4.55 -5.72
N LEU A 73 8.85 -5.43 -4.75
CA LEU A 73 9.30 -5.10 -3.40
C LEU A 73 10.65 -5.75 -3.10
N PRO A 74 11.50 -5.11 -2.27
CA PRO A 74 12.74 -5.74 -1.82
C PRO A 74 12.45 -7.06 -1.11
N ASN A 75 13.30 -8.07 -1.37
CA ASN A 75 13.11 -9.40 -0.79
C ASN A 75 13.16 -9.37 0.75
N GLU A 76 13.90 -8.45 1.33
CA GLU A 76 14.00 -8.32 2.78
C GLU A 76 12.65 -8.06 3.45
N LEU A 77 11.68 -7.50 2.76
CA LEU A 77 10.34 -7.25 3.30
C LEU A 77 9.54 -8.54 3.51
N ASN A 78 9.96 -9.63 2.92
CA ASN A 78 9.25 -10.91 2.97
C ASN A 78 9.95 -11.95 3.83
N THR A 79 10.96 -11.58 4.60
CA THR A 79 11.71 -12.52 5.43
C THR A 79 11.03 -12.88 6.75
N GLY A 80 10.06 -12.07 7.18
CA GLY A 80 9.43 -12.24 8.48
C GLY A 80 10.27 -11.77 9.66
N ASN A 81 11.46 -11.24 9.40
CA ASN A 81 12.37 -10.75 10.44
C ASN A 81 12.27 -9.24 10.55
N SER A 82 12.43 -8.72 11.76
CA SER A 82 12.55 -7.28 11.99
C SER A 82 13.98 -6.83 11.74
N TYR A 83 14.15 -5.69 11.10
CA TYR A 83 15.47 -5.12 10.85
C TYR A 83 15.40 -3.60 10.68
N THR A 84 16.54 -2.95 10.90
CA THR A 84 16.70 -1.51 10.71
C THR A 84 17.24 -1.23 9.32
N VAL A 85 16.67 -0.24 8.65
CA VAL A 85 17.12 0.16 7.32
C VAL A 85 17.23 1.68 7.22
N LEU A 86 18.22 2.14 6.43
CA LEU A 86 18.31 3.55 6.09
C LEU A 86 17.24 3.91 5.05
N LYS A 87 16.59 5.04 5.25
CA LYS A 87 15.56 5.53 4.32
C LYS A 87 16.09 5.62 2.90
N SER A 88 17.30 6.18 2.72
CA SER A 88 17.91 6.32 1.39
C SER A 88 18.13 4.98 0.71
N ARG A 89 18.52 3.95 1.47
CA ARG A 89 18.70 2.61 0.94
C ARG A 89 17.38 1.97 0.54
N PHE A 90 16.35 2.10 1.37
CA PHE A 90 15.03 1.56 1.09
C PHE A 90 14.45 2.18 -0.19
N ILE A 91 14.48 3.50 -0.29
CA ILE A 91 14.00 4.21 -1.48
C ILE A 91 14.81 3.84 -2.71
N GLY A 92 16.13 3.72 -2.56
CA GLY A 92 17.02 3.30 -3.67
C GLY A 92 16.66 1.90 -4.17
N GLN A 93 16.38 0.96 -3.28
CA GLN A 93 15.95 -0.38 -3.66
C GLN A 93 14.61 -0.36 -4.39
N MET A 94 13.63 0.39 -3.87
CA MET A 94 12.31 0.50 -4.50
C MET A 94 12.41 1.09 -5.89
N THR A 95 13.12 2.19 -6.06
CA THR A 95 13.26 2.85 -7.38
C THR A 95 14.08 2.01 -8.35
N SER A 96 15.04 1.25 -7.88
CA SER A 96 15.83 0.34 -8.71
C SER A 96 14.99 -0.84 -9.23
N LEU A 97 14.10 -1.36 -8.39
CA LEU A 97 13.26 -2.50 -8.76
C LEU A 97 12.08 -2.12 -9.66
N ASN A 98 11.63 -0.87 -9.60
CA ASN A 98 10.43 -0.42 -10.29
C ASN A 98 10.78 0.67 -11.29
N SER A 99 10.84 0.31 -12.57
CA SER A 99 11.16 1.24 -13.65
C SER A 99 10.16 2.40 -13.68
N GLY A 100 10.68 3.63 -13.76
CA GLY A 100 9.86 4.83 -13.77
C GLY A 100 9.50 5.39 -12.39
N MET A 101 9.74 4.64 -11.32
CA MET A 101 9.53 5.12 -9.96
C MET A 101 10.64 6.08 -9.56
N THR A 102 10.26 7.20 -8.93
CA THR A 102 11.22 8.17 -8.37
C THR A 102 11.01 8.26 -6.86
N PRO A 103 11.95 8.86 -6.11
CA PRO A 103 11.73 9.06 -4.68
C PRO A 103 10.44 9.84 -4.35
N ALA A 104 9.99 10.73 -5.23
CA ALA A 104 8.75 11.46 -5.05
C ALA A 104 7.50 10.61 -5.21
N SER A 105 7.63 9.39 -5.76
CA SER A 105 6.53 8.44 -5.93
C SER A 105 6.23 7.64 -4.67
N ILE A 106 7.04 7.78 -3.63
CA ILE A 106 6.96 6.98 -2.42
C ILE A 106 6.82 7.90 -1.22
N ASP A 107 5.85 7.59 -0.37
CA ASP A 107 5.70 8.25 0.93
C ASP A 107 5.73 7.18 2.02
N LEU A 108 6.69 7.30 2.92
CA LEU A 108 6.89 6.36 4.02
C LEU A 108 6.27 6.94 5.29
N ILE A 109 5.38 6.16 5.90
CA ILE A 109 4.69 6.57 7.11
C ILE A 109 5.13 5.65 8.25
N CYS A 110 5.56 6.26 9.35
CA CYS A 110 6.03 5.55 10.52
C CYS A 110 5.25 5.96 11.76
N GLN A 111 5.34 5.08 12.77
CA GLN A 111 4.89 5.36 14.13
C GLN A 111 6.09 5.33 15.08
N PRO A 112 6.07 6.11 16.17
CA PRO A 112 7.12 6.02 17.17
C PRO A 112 7.17 4.63 17.80
N GLY A 113 8.36 4.03 17.82
CA GLY A 113 8.65 2.83 18.58
C GLY A 113 9.39 3.18 19.87
N THR A 114 9.88 2.16 20.59
CA THR A 114 10.60 2.35 21.86
C THR A 114 11.89 3.13 21.67
N ARG A 115 12.64 2.86 20.61
CA ARG A 115 13.94 3.49 20.34
C ARG A 115 14.02 4.11 18.95
N GLN A 116 13.25 3.64 18.02
CA GLN A 116 13.28 4.05 16.62
C GLN A 116 11.87 4.15 16.07
N MET A 117 11.72 4.87 14.97
CA MET A 117 10.48 4.87 14.22
C MET A 117 10.26 3.50 13.59
N ILE A 118 9.01 3.07 13.55
CA ILE A 118 8.61 1.79 12.94
C ILE A 118 7.79 2.10 11.70
N LEU A 119 8.18 1.51 10.56
CA LEU A 119 7.44 1.66 9.32
C LEU A 119 6.08 0.97 9.44
N THR A 120 5.00 1.72 9.24
CA THR A 120 3.64 1.19 9.27
C THR A 120 2.99 1.13 7.90
N ASP A 121 3.31 2.07 7.03
CA ASP A 121 2.70 2.15 5.70
C ASP A 121 3.71 2.64 4.67
N VAL A 122 3.57 2.13 3.46
CA VAL A 122 4.26 2.64 2.27
C VAL A 122 3.17 3.05 1.29
N HIS A 123 3.12 4.33 0.96
CA HIS A 123 2.24 4.83 -0.07
C HIS A 123 3.01 4.94 -1.37
N VAL A 124 2.52 4.29 -2.40
CA VAL A 124 3.07 4.39 -3.76
C VAL A 124 2.06 5.15 -4.60
N CYS A 125 2.51 6.18 -5.27
CA CYS A 125 1.64 7.11 -5.97
C CYS A 125 1.77 6.93 -7.48
N TYR A 126 0.61 7.00 -8.15
CA TYR A 126 0.50 6.77 -9.58
C TYR A 126 -0.20 7.93 -10.26
N GLU A 127 0.14 8.12 -11.52
CA GLU A 127 -0.57 9.00 -12.43
C GLU A 127 -0.98 8.16 -13.64
N GLY A 128 -2.24 7.74 -13.67
CA GLY A 128 -2.69 6.73 -14.61
C GLY A 128 -2.02 5.38 -14.35
N SER A 129 -1.41 4.80 -15.37
CA SER A 129 -0.68 3.54 -15.26
C SER A 129 0.79 3.71 -14.90
N GLU A 130 1.26 4.95 -14.80
CA GLU A 130 2.67 5.26 -14.49
C GLU A 130 2.82 5.73 -13.06
N PHE A 131 4.06 5.69 -12.55
CA PHE A 131 4.36 6.27 -11.24
C PHE A 131 4.27 7.79 -11.34
N GLY A 132 3.69 8.40 -10.31
CA GLY A 132 3.55 9.84 -10.20
C GLY A 132 4.15 10.35 -8.90
N ASN A 133 3.97 11.64 -8.63
CA ASN A 133 4.43 12.24 -7.40
C ASN A 133 3.32 12.17 -6.33
N CYS A 134 3.70 11.81 -5.11
CA CYS A 134 2.77 11.77 -4.00
C CYS A 134 2.36 13.18 -3.57
N PRO A 135 1.06 13.47 -3.48
CA PRO A 135 0.58 14.69 -2.87
C PRO A 135 0.58 14.57 -1.34
N ASN A 136 0.66 15.70 -0.65
CA ASN A 136 0.48 15.76 0.81
C ASN A 136 1.35 14.74 1.58
N VAL A 137 2.65 14.75 1.27
CA VAL A 137 3.61 13.80 1.80
C VAL A 137 3.71 13.90 3.32
N VAL A 138 3.65 12.77 4.02
CA VAL A 138 3.83 12.67 5.47
C VAL A 138 5.31 12.60 5.84
N ASP A 139 6.04 11.67 5.24
CA ASP A 139 7.50 11.51 5.35
C ASP A 139 8.03 11.71 6.77
N ASN A 140 7.50 10.92 7.71
CA ASN A 140 7.80 11.10 9.13
C ASN A 140 8.73 10.03 9.71
N CYS A 141 9.42 9.26 8.86
CA CYS A 141 10.25 8.14 9.32
C CYS A 141 11.66 8.55 9.74
N GLY A 142 12.14 9.73 9.30
CA GLY A 142 13.51 10.16 9.54
C GLY A 142 14.50 9.42 8.63
N SER A 143 15.79 9.43 9.01
CA SER A 143 16.86 8.87 8.16
C SER A 143 16.95 7.35 8.23
N LYS A 144 16.44 6.72 9.27
CA LYS A 144 16.39 5.27 9.42
C LYS A 144 15.17 4.87 10.25
N PHE A 145 14.71 3.65 10.01
CA PHE A 145 13.51 3.14 10.67
C PHE A 145 13.57 1.60 10.73
N VAL A 146 12.71 1.02 11.56
CA VAL A 146 12.56 -0.42 11.69
C VAL A 146 11.46 -0.90 10.77
N ILE A 147 11.72 -1.98 10.05
CA ILE A 147 10.70 -2.77 9.37
C ILE A 147 10.39 -3.94 10.29
N SER A 148 9.17 -3.98 10.81
CA SER A 148 8.74 -5.04 11.71
C SER A 148 8.48 -6.33 10.92
N GLY A 149 8.99 -7.45 11.46
CA GLY A 149 8.75 -8.75 10.85
C GLY A 149 7.31 -9.20 10.87
N GLY A 150 6.47 -8.56 11.62
CA GLY A 150 5.06 -8.89 11.76
C GLY A 150 4.87 -10.24 12.43
N LYS A 151 3.83 -10.38 13.21
CA LYS A 151 3.55 -11.66 13.82
C LYS A 151 2.23 -11.63 14.52
#